data_d87a08b6a673f3677b0bc9b9e4d8caea
#
_entry.id   d87a08b6a673f3677b0bc9b9e4d8caea
#
_cell.length_a   1.000
_cell.length_b   1.000
_cell.length_c   1.000
_cell.angle_alpha   90.00
_cell.angle_beta   90.00
_cell.angle_gamma   90.00
#
_symmetry.space_group_name_H-M   'P 1'
#
loop_
_entity.id
_entity.type
_entity.pdbx_description
1 polymer ?
#
loop_
_entity_poly.entity_id
_entity_poly.type
_entity_poly.pdbx_seq_one_letter_code
_entity_poly.pdbx_strand_id
1 'polypeptide(L)'
;DRFIVETTDTVYRAKQIVIATGPYNRPFIPDAATGLDTTVYQLHSSDYKNPAQIPRGDVLVVGGGNSGAQIAEDLHHTHSVTLATSGEPRFLPESIGGLSIYWLFYIFGLLRGRKRSVAAWYIDRKKEAVLGQNTEVLIRENKVQLIPYRVTGCEGTKVSFDDGSSRQVSSVIWTTGFKADYSWIDIDGVTNEEGTPLHQDG
;
A
#
# COMPACT_ATOMS: atom_id res chain seq x y z
N ASP A 1 28.29 23.44 -15.91
CA ASP A 1 27.67 22.15 -16.13
C ASP A 1 26.17 22.31 -16.02
N ARG A 2 25.41 21.48 -16.76
CA ARG A 2 23.95 21.48 -16.78
C ARG A 2 23.47 20.04 -16.73
N PHE A 3 22.41 19.82 -15.97
CA PHE A 3 21.68 18.55 -15.97
C PHE A 3 20.86 18.41 -17.25
N ILE A 4 20.77 17.20 -17.76
CA ILE A 4 19.92 16.84 -18.89
C ILE A 4 18.77 15.98 -18.34
N VAL A 5 17.52 16.36 -18.64
CA VAL A 5 16.33 15.60 -18.28
C VAL A 5 15.67 15.17 -19.58
N GLU A 6 15.74 13.88 -19.86
CA GLU A 6 15.10 13.26 -21.00
C GLU A 6 13.70 12.79 -20.60
N THR A 7 12.71 13.15 -21.40
CA THR A 7 11.33 12.72 -21.26
C THR A 7 10.86 12.05 -22.57
N THR A 8 9.69 11.44 -22.53
CA THR A 8 9.08 10.85 -23.75
C THR A 8 8.94 11.83 -24.90
N ASP A 9 8.75 13.12 -24.60
CA ASP A 9 8.37 14.13 -25.60
C ASP A 9 9.52 15.11 -25.93
N THR A 10 10.44 15.34 -24.97
CA THR A 10 11.47 16.38 -25.16
C THR A 10 12.64 16.21 -24.17
N VAL A 11 13.70 16.97 -24.42
CA VAL A 11 14.91 17.03 -23.58
C VAL A 11 15.03 18.42 -22.98
N TYR A 12 15.11 18.49 -21.66
CA TYR A 12 15.33 19.73 -20.91
C TYR A 12 16.78 19.85 -20.47
N ARG A 13 17.27 21.10 -20.42
CA ARG A 13 18.59 21.43 -19.84
C ARG A 13 18.39 22.36 -18.66
N ALA A 14 18.71 21.89 -17.45
CA ALA A 14 18.51 22.63 -16.22
C ALA A 14 19.81 22.89 -15.48
N LYS A 15 19.88 23.98 -14.73
CA LYS A 15 20.99 24.25 -13.81
C LYS A 15 20.82 23.53 -12.48
N GLN A 16 19.58 23.24 -12.11
CA GLN A 16 19.18 22.57 -10.88
C GLN A 16 18.00 21.66 -11.17
N ILE A 17 17.95 20.52 -10.48
CA ILE A 17 16.86 19.55 -10.56
C ILE A 17 16.39 19.25 -9.14
N VAL A 18 15.06 19.18 -8.97
CA VAL A 18 14.43 18.68 -7.74
C VAL A 18 13.72 17.38 -8.09
N ILE A 19 14.17 16.27 -7.48
CA ILE A 19 13.56 14.96 -7.63
C ILE A 19 12.50 14.82 -6.55
N ALA A 20 11.22 14.86 -6.94
CA ALA A 20 10.07 14.79 -6.05
C ALA A 20 9.10 13.65 -6.41
N THR A 21 9.62 12.56 -6.98
CA THR A 21 8.83 11.42 -7.47
C THR A 21 8.26 10.53 -6.36
N GLY A 22 8.77 10.67 -5.14
CA GLY A 22 8.35 9.89 -3.99
C GLY A 22 8.71 8.39 -4.09
N PRO A 23 8.35 7.59 -3.07
CA PRO A 23 8.67 6.16 -3.03
C PRO A 23 7.60 5.27 -3.68
N TYR A 24 6.46 5.81 -4.15
CA TYR A 24 5.31 5.06 -4.64
C TYR A 24 5.28 5.00 -6.17
N ASN A 25 6.41 4.67 -6.81
CA ASN A 25 6.53 4.73 -8.26
C ASN A 25 6.50 3.34 -8.95
N ARG A 26 6.80 2.26 -8.23
CA ARG A 26 6.74 0.89 -8.78
C ARG A 26 5.81 0.02 -7.95
N PRO A 27 4.62 -0.36 -8.47
CA PRO A 27 3.71 -1.30 -7.80
C PRO A 27 4.43 -2.60 -7.41
N PHE A 28 4.17 -3.09 -6.20
CA PHE A 28 4.74 -4.34 -5.73
C PHE A 28 3.67 -5.43 -5.65
N ILE A 29 3.80 -6.45 -6.49
CA ILE A 29 3.02 -7.69 -6.42
C ILE A 29 3.98 -8.77 -5.92
N PRO A 30 3.63 -9.53 -4.85
CA PRO A 30 4.46 -10.61 -4.33
C PRO A 30 4.65 -11.75 -5.33
N ASP A 31 5.79 -12.43 -5.26
CA ASP A 31 6.07 -13.62 -6.11
C ASP A 31 5.05 -14.75 -5.88
N ALA A 32 4.42 -14.79 -4.71
CA ALA A 32 3.31 -15.70 -4.40
C ALA A 32 2.14 -15.61 -5.39
N ALA A 33 1.99 -14.48 -6.12
CA ALA A 33 0.96 -14.29 -7.14
C ALA A 33 1.18 -15.11 -8.42
N THR A 34 2.39 -15.58 -8.67
CA THR A 34 2.76 -16.22 -9.96
C THR A 34 2.02 -17.51 -10.27
N GLY A 35 1.46 -18.18 -9.25
CA GLY A 35 0.70 -19.41 -9.41
C GLY A 35 -0.80 -19.23 -9.70
N LEU A 36 -1.29 -17.99 -9.77
CA LEU A 36 -2.70 -17.72 -10.10
C LEU A 36 -2.99 -17.99 -11.57
N ASP A 37 -4.12 -18.66 -11.82
CA ASP A 37 -4.63 -18.90 -13.15
C ASP A 37 -5.01 -17.57 -13.87
N THR A 38 -4.92 -17.55 -15.18
CA THR A 38 -5.31 -16.39 -16.02
C THR A 38 -6.79 -16.07 -15.97
N THR A 39 -7.62 -16.98 -15.48
CA THR A 39 -9.06 -16.76 -15.23
C THR A 39 -9.31 -15.91 -13.99
N VAL A 40 -8.35 -15.82 -13.06
CA VAL A 40 -8.43 -14.94 -11.90
C VAL A 40 -8.05 -13.52 -12.30
N TYR A 41 -8.99 -12.61 -12.14
CA TYR A 41 -8.71 -11.19 -12.40
C TYR A 41 -7.75 -10.63 -11.35
N GLN A 42 -6.65 -10.03 -11.79
CA GLN A 42 -5.65 -9.45 -10.91
C GLN A 42 -5.46 -7.96 -11.18
N LEU A 43 -5.35 -7.18 -10.11
CA LEU A 43 -5.16 -5.74 -10.16
C LEU A 43 -4.26 -5.29 -9.01
N HIS A 44 -3.33 -4.37 -9.25
CA HIS A 44 -2.69 -3.64 -8.16
C HIS A 44 -3.53 -2.41 -7.77
N SER A 45 -3.45 -1.98 -6.51
CA SER A 45 -4.22 -0.83 -6.01
C SER A 45 -3.96 0.48 -6.75
N SER A 46 -2.82 0.63 -7.44
CA SER A 46 -2.53 1.78 -8.31
C SER A 46 -3.49 1.92 -9.50
N ASP A 47 -4.04 0.80 -9.96
CA ASP A 47 -4.90 0.73 -11.14
C ASP A 47 -6.38 0.62 -10.78
N TYR A 48 -6.68 0.47 -9.48
CA TYR A 48 -8.05 0.44 -8.99
C TYR A 48 -8.69 1.83 -9.08
N LYS A 49 -9.88 1.91 -9.66
CA LYS A 49 -10.65 3.15 -9.82
C LYS A 49 -12.03 3.08 -9.16
N ASN A 50 -12.72 1.96 -9.29
CA ASN A 50 -14.07 1.77 -8.75
C ASN A 50 -14.48 0.28 -8.82
N PRO A 51 -15.54 -0.13 -8.09
CA PRO A 51 -16.02 -1.51 -8.06
C PRO A 51 -16.42 -2.10 -9.41
N ALA A 52 -16.84 -1.28 -10.37
CA ALA A 52 -17.31 -1.75 -11.68
C ALA A 52 -16.18 -2.36 -12.54
N GLN A 53 -14.90 -2.10 -12.20
CA GLN A 53 -13.77 -2.75 -12.86
C GLN A 53 -13.66 -4.24 -12.51
N ILE A 54 -14.17 -4.64 -11.35
CA ILE A 54 -13.93 -5.97 -10.79
C ILE A 54 -15.05 -6.91 -11.24
N PRO A 55 -14.73 -8.08 -11.83
CA PRO A 55 -15.71 -9.07 -12.14
C PRO A 55 -16.49 -9.52 -10.89
N ARG A 56 -17.79 -9.80 -11.05
CA ARG A 56 -18.62 -10.29 -9.93
C ARG A 56 -18.06 -11.60 -9.38
N GLY A 57 -18.09 -11.74 -8.07
CA GLY A 57 -17.63 -12.95 -7.38
C GLY A 57 -16.89 -12.65 -6.09
N ASP A 58 -16.09 -13.63 -5.65
CA ASP A 58 -15.28 -13.52 -4.44
C ASP A 58 -14.00 -12.73 -4.73
N VAL A 59 -13.83 -11.61 -4.05
CA VAL A 59 -12.70 -10.72 -4.18
C VAL A 59 -11.81 -10.83 -2.95
N LEU A 60 -10.53 -11.13 -3.17
CA LEU A 60 -9.51 -11.08 -2.14
C LEU A 60 -8.71 -9.78 -2.27
N VAL A 61 -8.76 -8.95 -1.25
CA VAL A 61 -7.90 -7.76 -1.12
C VAL A 61 -6.71 -8.13 -0.25
N VAL A 62 -5.50 -8.07 -0.79
CA VAL A 62 -4.27 -8.48 -0.10
C VAL A 62 -3.46 -7.28 0.33
N GLY A 63 -3.39 -7.04 1.62
CA GLY A 63 -2.63 -5.95 2.25
C GLY A 63 -3.46 -5.20 3.28
N GLY A 64 -2.93 -5.03 4.48
CA GLY A 64 -3.60 -4.45 5.64
C GLY A 64 -3.38 -2.95 5.83
N GLY A 65 -2.92 -2.23 4.81
CA GLY A 65 -2.74 -0.78 4.86
C GLY A 65 -4.02 0.00 4.52
N ASN A 66 -3.92 1.33 4.46
CA ASN A 66 -5.05 2.22 4.16
C ASN A 66 -5.71 1.89 2.81
N SER A 67 -4.92 1.61 1.76
CA SER A 67 -5.47 1.25 0.45
C SER A 67 -6.30 -0.03 0.50
N GLY A 68 -5.85 -1.05 1.25
CA GLY A 68 -6.60 -2.30 1.39
C GLY A 68 -7.93 -2.09 2.11
N ALA A 69 -7.93 -1.34 3.19
CA ALA A 69 -9.14 -1.01 3.95
C ALA A 69 -10.15 -0.22 3.10
N GLN A 70 -9.71 0.83 2.42
CA GLN A 70 -10.56 1.68 1.58
C GLN A 70 -11.14 0.93 0.38
N ILE A 71 -10.35 0.08 -0.29
CA ILE A 71 -10.83 -0.73 -1.40
C ILE A 71 -11.81 -1.81 -0.92
N ALA A 72 -11.56 -2.44 0.23
CA ALA A 72 -12.51 -3.39 0.82
C ALA A 72 -13.83 -2.71 1.19
N GLU A 73 -13.78 -1.48 1.71
CA GLU A 73 -14.95 -0.67 2.01
C GLU A 73 -15.73 -0.30 0.74
N ASP A 74 -15.05 0.07 -0.34
CA ASP A 74 -15.70 0.44 -1.60
C ASP A 74 -16.38 -0.77 -2.27
N LEU A 75 -15.76 -1.94 -2.21
CA LEU A 75 -16.24 -3.17 -2.86
C LEU A 75 -17.39 -3.88 -2.12
N HIS A 76 -17.50 -3.74 -0.80
CA HIS A 76 -18.41 -4.58 0.00
C HIS A 76 -19.89 -4.47 -0.37
N HIS A 77 -20.29 -3.39 -1.04
CA HIS A 77 -21.67 -3.20 -1.48
C HIS A 77 -22.05 -4.07 -2.68
N THR A 78 -21.08 -4.52 -3.46
CA THR A 78 -21.30 -5.18 -4.76
C THR A 78 -20.62 -6.54 -4.89
N HIS A 79 -19.67 -6.85 -4.00
CA HIS A 79 -18.86 -8.07 -4.04
C HIS A 79 -18.79 -8.76 -2.66
N SER A 80 -18.49 -10.05 -2.68
CA SER A 80 -18.08 -10.80 -1.48
C SER A 80 -16.59 -10.51 -1.24
N VAL A 81 -16.28 -9.72 -0.20
CA VAL A 81 -14.93 -9.22 0.04
C VAL A 81 -14.25 -9.92 1.19
N THR A 82 -13.04 -10.37 0.96
CA THR A 82 -12.10 -10.83 1.99
C THR A 82 -10.89 -9.95 2.00
N LEU A 83 -10.55 -9.40 3.17
CA LEU A 83 -9.32 -8.63 3.40
C LEU A 83 -8.29 -9.54 4.06
N ALA A 84 -7.19 -9.84 3.37
CA ALA A 84 -6.06 -10.59 3.90
C ALA A 84 -4.94 -9.63 4.35
N THR A 85 -4.46 -9.83 5.58
CA THR A 85 -3.47 -8.95 6.21
C THR A 85 -2.30 -9.78 6.77
N SER A 86 -1.20 -9.15 7.15
CA SER A 86 -0.05 -9.84 7.76
C SER A 86 -0.14 -9.93 9.29
N GLY A 87 -1.35 -9.95 9.84
CA GLY A 87 -1.68 -9.96 11.25
C GLY A 87 -2.88 -9.06 11.53
N GLU A 88 -3.35 -9.00 12.77
CA GLU A 88 -4.49 -8.17 13.16
C GLU A 88 -4.24 -6.69 12.82
N PRO A 89 -5.08 -6.06 11.98
CA PRO A 89 -4.96 -4.65 11.66
C PRO A 89 -5.34 -3.80 12.88
N ARG A 90 -4.72 -2.64 13.01
CA ARG A 90 -5.08 -1.65 14.03
C ARG A 90 -5.79 -0.49 13.37
N PHE A 91 -7.05 -0.36 13.65
CA PHE A 91 -7.84 0.76 13.15
C PHE A 91 -7.72 1.97 14.07
N LEU A 92 -7.50 3.14 13.50
CA LEU A 92 -7.53 4.42 14.20
C LEU A 92 -8.69 5.27 13.66
N PRO A 93 -9.38 6.00 14.53
CA PRO A 93 -10.40 6.93 14.08
C PRO A 93 -9.77 8.05 13.25
N GLU A 94 -10.43 8.45 12.18
CA GLU A 94 -10.00 9.60 11.36
C GLU A 94 -10.15 10.93 12.13
N SER A 95 -11.05 10.96 13.10
CA SER A 95 -11.28 12.11 13.94
C SER A 95 -11.60 11.73 15.38
N ILE A 96 -11.19 12.57 16.32
CA ILE A 96 -11.51 12.45 17.74
C ILE A 96 -12.15 13.78 18.18
N GLY A 97 -13.40 13.71 18.68
CA GLY A 97 -14.11 14.92 19.09
C GLY A 97 -14.35 15.96 17.98
N GLY A 98 -14.48 15.50 16.72
CA GLY A 98 -14.64 16.37 15.55
C GLY A 98 -13.35 16.97 14.99
N LEU A 99 -12.21 16.71 15.62
CA LEU A 99 -10.89 17.13 15.13
C LEU A 99 -10.22 15.97 14.39
N SER A 100 -9.72 16.22 13.17
CA SER A 100 -8.93 15.24 12.42
C SER A 100 -7.73 14.79 13.25
N ILE A 101 -7.42 13.48 13.22
CA ILE A 101 -6.26 12.90 13.90
C ILE A 101 -4.94 13.55 13.45
N TYR A 102 -4.85 14.00 12.20
CA TYR A 102 -3.70 14.75 11.68
C TYR A 102 -3.49 16.09 12.38
N TRP A 103 -4.59 16.78 12.75
CA TRP A 103 -4.52 18.01 13.54
C TRP A 103 -3.97 17.74 14.95
N LEU A 104 -4.38 16.63 15.56
CA LEU A 104 -3.85 16.23 16.86
C LEU A 104 -2.34 15.91 16.75
N PHE A 105 -1.93 15.16 15.72
CA PHE A 105 -0.52 14.89 15.47
C PHE A 105 0.31 16.16 15.22
N TYR A 106 -0.27 17.15 14.53
CA TYR A 106 0.38 18.44 14.31
C TYR A 106 0.53 19.23 15.61
N ILE A 107 -0.55 19.36 16.43
CA ILE A 107 -0.54 20.08 17.70
C ILE A 107 0.46 19.45 18.68
N PHE A 108 0.49 18.14 18.77
CA PHE A 108 1.44 17.41 19.64
C PHE A 108 2.84 17.29 19.07
N GLY A 109 3.13 17.94 17.94
CA GLY A 109 4.46 17.96 17.32
C GLY A 109 4.94 16.62 16.73
N LEU A 110 4.04 15.62 16.65
CA LEU A 110 4.35 14.30 16.12
C LEU A 110 4.74 14.34 14.64
N LEU A 111 4.17 15.26 13.86
CA LEU A 111 4.51 15.46 12.45
C LEU A 111 5.81 16.28 12.23
N ARG A 112 6.31 16.94 13.29
CA ARG A 112 7.57 17.73 13.24
C ARG A 112 8.74 17.01 13.90
N GLY A 113 8.53 15.79 14.38
CA GLY A 113 9.55 15.01 15.09
C GLY A 113 10.74 14.68 14.17
N ARG A 114 11.96 15.01 14.62
CA ARG A 114 13.18 14.49 13.99
C ARG A 114 13.16 12.97 14.05
N LYS A 115 13.74 12.27 13.05
CA LYS A 115 13.86 10.78 12.98
C LYS A 115 14.36 10.11 14.28
N ARG A 116 15.02 10.86 15.17
CA ARG A 116 15.51 10.41 16.49
C ARG A 116 14.59 10.75 17.67
N SER A 117 13.37 11.28 17.44
CA SER A 117 12.45 11.57 18.55
C SER A 117 11.83 10.28 19.11
N VAL A 118 11.50 10.30 20.41
CA VAL A 118 10.79 9.19 21.08
C VAL A 118 9.47 8.88 20.37
N ALA A 119 8.83 9.90 19.82
CA ALA A 119 7.59 9.77 19.05
C ALA A 119 7.81 9.04 17.72
N ALA A 120 8.87 9.38 16.98
CA ALA A 120 9.23 8.67 15.74
C ALA A 120 9.58 7.20 16.03
N TRP A 121 10.36 6.94 17.09
CA TRP A 121 10.68 5.58 17.54
C TRP A 121 9.43 4.77 17.93
N TYR A 122 8.43 5.41 18.57
CA TYR A 122 7.19 4.76 18.97
C TYR A 122 6.28 4.45 17.76
N ILE A 123 6.24 5.35 16.75
CA ILE A 123 5.49 5.16 15.52
C ILE A 123 6.13 4.07 14.65
N ASP A 124 7.45 4.07 14.53
CA ASP A 124 8.22 3.13 13.70
C ASP A 124 8.13 1.67 14.22
N ARG A 125 8.01 1.48 15.54
CA ARG A 125 7.84 0.16 16.17
C ARG A 125 6.40 -0.36 16.15
N LYS A 126 5.41 0.49 15.95
CA LYS A 126 4.01 0.06 15.85
C LYS A 126 3.69 -0.19 14.40
N LYS A 127 3.17 -1.40 14.12
CA LYS A 127 2.57 -1.73 12.82
C LYS A 127 1.72 -0.56 12.34
N GLU A 128 1.80 -0.25 11.06
CA GLU A 128 1.02 0.82 10.43
C GLU A 128 -0.44 0.75 10.88
N ALA A 129 -0.89 1.84 11.48
CA ALA A 129 -2.28 1.96 11.86
C ALA A 129 -3.09 2.33 10.62
N VAL A 130 -4.18 1.62 10.42
CA VAL A 130 -5.12 1.86 9.33
C VAL A 130 -6.07 2.98 9.76
N LEU A 131 -6.16 4.02 8.96
CA LEU A 131 -7.15 5.08 9.16
C LEU A 131 -8.47 4.62 8.55
N GLY A 132 -9.50 4.48 9.36
CA GLY A 132 -10.83 4.08 8.88
C GLY A 132 -11.57 3.19 9.86
N GLN A 133 -12.47 3.79 10.65
CA GLN A 133 -13.37 3.02 11.53
C GLN A 133 -14.40 2.23 10.74
N ASN A 134 -14.72 2.63 9.51
CA ASN A 134 -15.76 1.98 8.71
C ASN A 134 -15.37 0.53 8.38
N THR A 135 -14.12 0.28 7.96
CA THR A 135 -13.65 -1.08 7.68
C THR A 135 -13.71 -1.98 8.92
N GLU A 136 -13.36 -1.46 10.11
CA GLU A 136 -13.48 -2.20 11.37
C GLU A 136 -14.95 -2.59 11.65
N VAL A 137 -15.87 -1.66 11.44
CA VAL A 137 -17.32 -1.91 11.59
C VAL A 137 -17.79 -2.97 10.59
N LEU A 138 -17.37 -2.88 9.33
CA LEU A 138 -17.73 -3.84 8.29
C LEU A 138 -17.22 -5.26 8.59
N ILE A 139 -16.02 -5.38 9.16
CA ILE A 139 -15.46 -6.66 9.61
C ILE A 139 -16.29 -7.21 10.77
N ARG A 140 -16.63 -6.38 11.76
CA ARG A 140 -17.44 -6.77 12.91
C ARG A 140 -18.85 -7.19 12.52
N GLU A 141 -19.41 -6.57 11.49
CA GLU A 141 -20.74 -6.90 10.93
C GLU A 141 -20.70 -8.06 9.92
N ASN A 142 -19.53 -8.68 9.72
CA ASN A 142 -19.31 -9.76 8.72
C ASN A 142 -19.64 -9.35 7.27
N LYS A 143 -19.61 -8.07 6.95
CA LYS A 143 -19.74 -7.55 5.58
C LYS A 143 -18.44 -7.64 4.79
N VAL A 144 -17.31 -7.57 5.48
CA VAL A 144 -15.98 -7.86 4.97
C VAL A 144 -15.38 -8.95 5.84
N GLN A 145 -14.91 -10.04 5.24
CA GLN A 145 -14.22 -11.09 5.96
C GLN A 145 -12.76 -10.71 6.18
N LEU A 146 -12.24 -10.90 7.39
CA LEU A 146 -10.82 -10.69 7.70
C LEU A 146 -10.09 -12.03 7.78
N ILE A 147 -8.95 -12.11 7.07
CA ILE A 147 -7.96 -13.18 7.23
C ILE A 147 -6.66 -12.51 7.69
N PRO A 148 -6.33 -12.58 9.01
CA PRO A 148 -5.15 -11.90 9.57
C PRO A 148 -3.86 -12.71 9.33
N TYR A 149 -3.75 -13.34 8.17
CA TYR A 149 -2.66 -14.22 7.77
C TYR A 149 -2.08 -13.79 6.43
N ARG A 150 -0.77 -13.95 6.29
CA ARG A 150 -0.04 -13.61 5.08
C ARG A 150 -0.32 -14.61 3.96
N VAL A 151 -0.46 -14.12 2.73
CA VAL A 151 -0.48 -14.95 1.54
C VAL A 151 0.91 -15.57 1.35
N THR A 152 0.99 -16.89 1.24
CA THR A 152 2.23 -17.66 1.08
C THR A 152 2.39 -18.25 -0.32
N GLY A 153 1.30 -18.45 -1.05
CA GLY A 153 1.32 -18.98 -2.39
C GLY A 153 -0.05 -18.99 -3.03
N CYS A 154 -0.05 -19.16 -4.35
CA CYS A 154 -1.25 -19.27 -5.16
C CYS A 154 -1.10 -20.46 -6.11
N GLU A 155 -2.21 -21.19 -6.36
CA GLU A 155 -2.28 -22.28 -7.31
C GLU A 155 -3.66 -22.32 -7.98
N GLY A 156 -3.71 -22.07 -9.28
CA GLY A 156 -4.97 -21.96 -10.02
C GLY A 156 -5.80 -20.80 -9.49
N THR A 157 -7.00 -21.07 -8.95
CA THR A 157 -7.87 -20.08 -8.32
C THR A 157 -7.76 -20.06 -6.79
N LYS A 158 -6.83 -20.84 -6.22
CA LYS A 158 -6.67 -21.01 -4.79
C LYS A 158 -5.52 -20.18 -4.25
N VAL A 159 -5.78 -19.40 -3.21
CA VAL A 159 -4.79 -18.63 -2.45
C VAL A 159 -4.58 -19.27 -1.09
N SER A 160 -3.33 -19.51 -0.71
CA SER A 160 -2.92 -20.13 0.55
C SER A 160 -2.32 -19.10 1.51
N PHE A 161 -2.54 -19.34 2.82
CA PHE A 161 -2.09 -18.46 3.90
C PHE A 161 -1.10 -19.15 4.84
N ASP A 162 -0.38 -18.36 5.64
CA ASP A 162 0.69 -18.84 6.53
C ASP A 162 0.16 -19.62 7.76
N ASP A 163 -1.14 -19.62 8.02
CA ASP A 163 -1.80 -20.52 8.99
C ASP A 163 -2.15 -21.89 8.42
N GLY A 164 -1.84 -22.14 7.14
CA GLY A 164 -2.17 -23.36 6.42
C GLY A 164 -3.57 -23.37 5.81
N SER A 165 -4.40 -22.36 6.05
CA SER A 165 -5.70 -22.21 5.41
C SER A 165 -5.57 -21.79 3.94
N SER A 166 -6.67 -21.91 3.20
CA SER A 166 -6.72 -21.47 1.80
C SER A 166 -8.10 -21.02 1.38
N ARG A 167 -8.18 -20.22 0.32
CA ARG A 167 -9.43 -19.70 -0.22
C ARG A 167 -9.46 -19.72 -1.74
N GLN A 168 -10.61 -20.05 -2.31
CA GLN A 168 -10.89 -19.87 -3.73
C GLN A 168 -11.26 -18.41 -3.99
N VAL A 169 -10.78 -17.85 -5.09
CA VAL A 169 -11.01 -16.44 -5.46
C VAL A 169 -11.35 -16.30 -6.93
N SER A 170 -12.17 -15.32 -7.25
CA SER A 170 -12.43 -14.89 -8.63
C SER A 170 -11.57 -13.69 -9.03
N SER A 171 -11.22 -12.86 -8.04
CA SER A 171 -10.39 -11.69 -8.25
C SER A 171 -9.45 -11.46 -7.08
N VAL A 172 -8.26 -10.94 -7.35
CA VAL A 172 -7.29 -10.53 -6.34
C VAL A 172 -6.87 -9.08 -6.57
N ILE A 173 -6.97 -8.26 -5.54
CA ILE A 173 -6.47 -6.89 -5.56
C ILE A 173 -5.26 -6.79 -4.64
N TRP A 174 -4.11 -6.52 -5.23
CA TRP A 174 -2.85 -6.39 -4.52
C TRP A 174 -2.70 -4.97 -3.98
N THR A 175 -2.85 -4.80 -2.68
CA THR A 175 -2.62 -3.56 -1.94
C THR A 175 -1.34 -3.66 -1.12
N THR A 176 -0.36 -4.32 -1.70
CA THR A 176 0.91 -4.71 -1.09
C THR A 176 1.99 -3.62 -1.16
N GLY A 177 1.57 -2.41 -1.54
CA GLY A 177 2.42 -1.23 -1.56
C GLY A 177 3.28 -1.11 -2.81
N PHE A 178 4.35 -0.37 -2.67
CA PHE A 178 5.22 0.01 -3.78
C PHE A 178 6.68 -0.22 -3.41
N LYS A 179 7.53 -0.37 -4.41
CA LYS A 179 8.98 -0.26 -4.29
C LYS A 179 9.42 1.08 -4.88
N ALA A 180 10.30 1.77 -4.18
CA ALA A 180 10.95 2.94 -4.75
C ALA A 180 11.88 2.51 -5.88
N ASP A 181 11.83 3.22 -7.00
CA ASP A 181 12.71 2.99 -8.14
C ASP A 181 13.29 4.32 -8.60
N TYR A 182 14.59 4.44 -8.44
CA TYR A 182 15.40 5.60 -8.83
C TYR A 182 16.45 5.23 -9.89
N SER A 183 16.34 4.04 -10.52
CA SER A 183 17.28 3.54 -11.53
C SER A 183 17.36 4.40 -12.79
N TRP A 184 16.38 5.29 -12.99
CA TRP A 184 16.35 6.27 -14.06
C TRP A 184 17.28 7.48 -13.84
N ILE A 185 17.87 7.62 -12.64
CA ILE A 185 18.81 8.71 -12.32
C ILE A 185 20.21 8.26 -12.71
N ASP A 186 20.71 8.83 -13.79
CA ASP A 186 22.07 8.62 -14.29
C ASP A 186 22.98 9.78 -13.86
N ILE A 187 23.23 9.88 -12.54
CA ILE A 187 24.10 10.89 -11.94
C ILE A 187 24.96 10.21 -10.87
N ASP A 188 26.26 10.25 -11.04
CA ASP A 188 27.21 9.66 -10.11
C ASP A 188 27.08 10.24 -8.68
N GLY A 189 27.09 9.36 -7.69
CA GLY A 189 27.15 9.72 -6.27
C GLY A 189 25.86 10.27 -5.68
N VAL A 190 24.70 10.16 -6.35
CA VAL A 190 23.40 10.57 -5.79
C VAL A 190 22.58 9.39 -5.26
N THR A 191 22.94 8.16 -5.61
CA THR A 191 22.36 6.94 -5.08
C THR A 191 23.43 6.04 -4.47
N ASN A 192 23.04 5.20 -3.49
CA ASN A 192 23.91 4.16 -2.95
C ASN A 192 23.89 2.91 -3.86
N GLU A 193 24.64 1.86 -3.48
CA GLU A 193 24.71 0.59 -4.21
C GLU A 193 23.34 -0.13 -4.30
N GLU A 194 22.41 0.18 -3.40
CA GLU A 194 21.05 -0.35 -3.37
C GLU A 194 20.07 0.48 -4.22
N GLY A 195 20.55 1.53 -4.91
CA GLY A 195 19.72 2.43 -5.72
C GLY A 195 18.88 3.41 -4.90
N THR A 196 19.17 3.59 -3.61
CA THR A 196 18.46 4.53 -2.74
C THR A 196 19.15 5.90 -2.76
N PRO A 197 18.42 7.03 -2.84
CA PRO A 197 19.02 8.36 -2.83
C PRO A 197 19.82 8.62 -1.55
N LEU A 198 20.99 9.20 -1.71
CA LEU A 198 21.84 9.67 -0.62
C LEU A 198 21.29 10.99 -0.08
N HIS A 199 21.07 11.09 1.21
CA HIS A 199 20.62 12.30 1.89
C HIS A 199 21.69 12.83 2.83
N GLN A 200 21.83 14.17 2.86
CA GLN A 200 22.45 14.88 3.98
C GLN A 200 21.32 15.59 4.73
N ASP A 201 21.14 15.28 6.01
CA ASP A 201 20.20 15.95 6.93
C ASP A 201 18.70 15.85 6.60
N GLY A 202 18.26 14.78 5.93
CA GLY A 202 16.85 14.53 5.56
C GLY A 202 16.16 13.45 6.40
#